data_f55daa04c34a32b9d521cdbb5c875966
#
_entry.id   f55daa04c34a32b9d521cdbb5c875966
#
_cell.length_a   1.000
_cell.length_b   1.000
_cell.length_c   1.000
_cell.angle_alpha   90.00
_cell.angle_beta   90.00
_cell.angle_gamma   90.00
#
_symmetry.space_group_name_H-M   'P 1'
#
loop_
_entity.id
_entity.type
_entity.pdbx_description
1 polymer ?
#
loop_
_entity_poly.entity_id
_entity_poly.type
_entity_poly.pdbx_seq_one_letter_code
_entity_poly.pdbx_strand_id
1 'polypeptide(L)'
;LLTGALFGLAPALRATSLDLTTALKQGRRTTGAVSRLSKGLIVAQVALSLLLLVGAGVFLRTLHNLQRVNLGFNQENLLLFCLQPEQGGYKDERLVQFYQRLFDRLDNLPGARAATFARIPLIAKNICCWSEVILLPGETEKTAPLHPINRQTVRENYFSTMEIPLLHGRGFMAQDDQIAPGVAVVNQALVRKYFPNDVALGQRVKIDGKREVEIVGVVADAKYKNQREELKPMLYTPWRQEVTMLGEMYFALRTVGEPTALAPIVSQVVRELDSNLPVTEISSQTARSQAT
;
A
#
# COMPACT_ATOMS: atom_id res chain seq x y z
N LEU A 1 23.26 -29.78 4.93
CA LEU A 1 24.04 -30.87 5.55
C LEU A 1 23.39 -32.25 5.37
N LEU A 2 22.08 -32.41 5.62
CA LEU A 2 21.38 -33.71 5.48
C LEU A 2 21.38 -34.24 4.01
N THR A 3 21.23 -33.38 3.04
CA THR A 3 21.25 -33.72 1.62
C THR A 3 22.65 -34.16 1.16
N GLY A 4 23.70 -33.47 1.62
CA GLY A 4 25.08 -33.84 1.30
C GLY A 4 25.48 -35.21 1.93
N ALA A 5 24.98 -35.54 3.12
CA ALA A 5 25.19 -36.83 3.76
C ALA A 5 24.44 -37.97 3.05
N LEU A 6 23.20 -37.76 2.63
CA LEU A 6 22.39 -38.76 1.91
C LEU A 6 22.92 -39.06 0.50
N PHE A 7 23.38 -38.06 -0.22
CA PHE A 7 23.89 -38.21 -1.59
C PHE A 7 25.38 -38.56 -1.67
N GLY A 8 26.14 -38.27 -0.61
CA GLY A 8 27.59 -38.58 -0.53
C GLY A 8 27.88 -39.95 0.11
N LEU A 9 27.11 -40.37 1.13
CA LEU A 9 27.37 -41.63 1.85
C LEU A 9 27.03 -42.88 1.03
N ALA A 10 25.98 -42.87 0.22
CA ALA A 10 25.57 -44.02 -0.57
C ALA A 10 26.65 -44.45 -1.63
N PRO A 11 27.25 -43.55 -2.41
CA PRO A 11 28.38 -43.93 -3.31
C PRO A 11 29.67 -44.25 -2.54
N ALA A 12 29.97 -43.57 -1.40
CA ALA A 12 31.13 -43.83 -0.59
C ALA A 12 31.15 -45.22 0.08
N LEU A 13 30.00 -45.65 0.62
CA LEU A 13 29.85 -46.99 1.18
C LEU A 13 29.94 -48.11 0.13
N ARG A 14 29.60 -47.83 -1.12
CA ARG A 14 29.81 -48.78 -2.23
C ARG A 14 31.22 -48.85 -2.73
N ALA A 15 31.97 -47.78 -2.67
CA ALA A 15 33.40 -47.77 -3.06
C ALA A 15 34.28 -48.58 -2.09
N THR A 16 33.88 -48.69 -0.82
CA THR A 16 34.61 -49.43 0.21
C THR A 16 34.29 -50.93 0.26
N SER A 17 33.23 -51.41 -0.42
CA SER A 17 32.85 -52.85 -0.45
C SER A 17 33.32 -53.61 -1.68
N LEU A 18 34.20 -53.03 -2.48
CA LEU A 18 34.83 -53.69 -3.63
C LEU A 18 35.98 -54.60 -3.14
N ASP A 19 35.66 -55.86 -2.93
CA ASP A 19 36.69 -56.91 -2.68
C ASP A 19 37.42 -57.20 -4.02
N LEU A 20 38.65 -56.66 -4.10
CA LEU A 20 39.52 -56.73 -5.27
C LEU A 20 39.91 -58.17 -5.67
N THR A 21 39.72 -59.14 -4.79
CA THR A 21 40.08 -60.55 -5.03
C THR A 21 39.03 -61.31 -5.89
N THR A 22 37.78 -60.82 -5.87
CA THR A 22 36.65 -61.48 -6.63
C THR A 22 36.51 -60.94 -8.04
N ALA A 23 37.05 -59.76 -8.31
CA ALA A 23 36.94 -59.08 -9.62
C ALA A 23 37.83 -59.71 -10.72
N LEU A 24 38.87 -60.45 -10.33
CA LEU A 24 39.79 -61.10 -11.25
C LEU A 24 39.42 -62.52 -11.72
N LYS A 25 38.41 -63.15 -11.04
CA LYS A 25 38.02 -64.55 -11.35
C LYS A 25 36.68 -64.74 -12.04
N GLN A 26 35.88 -63.75 -12.22
CA GLN A 26 34.57 -63.83 -12.92
C GLN A 26 34.44 -62.81 -14.04
N GLY A 27 35.10 -63.08 -15.14
CA GLY A 27 34.71 -62.53 -16.42
C GLY A 27 33.30 -62.93 -16.80
N ARG A 28 32.45 -61.94 -17.12
CA ARG A 28 31.10 -62.08 -17.70
C ARG A 28 30.03 -62.74 -16.85
N ARG A 29 29.23 -62.00 -16.08
CA ARG A 29 27.76 -62.13 -15.98
C ARG A 29 27.11 -61.43 -14.79
N THR A 30 27.57 -60.25 -14.38
CA THR A 30 26.83 -59.47 -13.36
C THR A 30 26.49 -58.04 -13.74
N THR A 31 26.46 -57.77 -15.04
CA THR A 31 26.21 -56.43 -15.57
C THR A 31 24.72 -56.00 -15.55
N GLY A 32 23.76 -56.94 -15.31
CA GLY A 32 22.35 -56.63 -15.44
C GLY A 32 21.65 -55.99 -14.22
N ALA A 33 22.00 -56.45 -13.03
CA ALA A 33 21.26 -56.04 -11.81
C ALA A 33 21.78 -54.68 -11.27
N VAL A 34 23.09 -54.44 -11.27
CA VAL A 34 23.70 -53.16 -10.88
C VAL A 34 23.32 -52.03 -11.83
N SER A 35 23.20 -52.35 -13.14
CA SER A 35 22.76 -51.42 -14.19
C SER A 35 21.32 -50.91 -13.99
N ARG A 36 20.39 -51.73 -13.54
CA ARG A 36 18.99 -51.33 -13.38
C ARG A 36 18.80 -50.43 -12.15
N LEU A 37 19.45 -50.72 -11.03
CA LEU A 37 19.36 -49.93 -9.83
C LEU A 37 20.05 -48.56 -10.00
N SER A 38 21.22 -48.55 -10.66
CA SER A 38 21.93 -47.30 -10.99
C SER A 38 21.13 -46.41 -11.94
N LYS A 39 20.50 -47.00 -12.97
CA LYS A 39 19.61 -46.28 -13.89
C LYS A 39 18.38 -45.70 -13.16
N GLY A 40 17.78 -46.48 -12.24
CA GLY A 40 16.65 -46.06 -11.44
C GLY A 40 17.02 -44.85 -10.52
N LEU A 41 18.21 -44.89 -9.89
CA LEU A 41 18.70 -43.78 -9.09
C LEU A 41 18.94 -42.50 -9.89
N ILE A 42 19.50 -42.62 -11.09
CA ILE A 42 19.72 -41.45 -11.98
C ILE A 42 18.38 -40.87 -12.42
N VAL A 43 17.40 -41.70 -12.80
CA VAL A 43 16.06 -41.24 -13.16
C VAL A 43 15.39 -40.53 -11.97
N ALA A 44 15.46 -41.08 -10.76
CA ALA A 44 14.91 -40.47 -9.55
C ALA A 44 15.60 -39.12 -9.24
N GLN A 45 16.92 -39.05 -9.39
CA GLN A 45 17.68 -37.80 -9.17
C GLN A 45 17.30 -36.73 -10.20
N VAL A 46 17.17 -37.08 -11.49
CA VAL A 46 16.75 -36.15 -12.53
C VAL A 46 15.31 -35.70 -12.30
N ALA A 47 14.40 -36.63 -11.94
CA ALA A 47 13.02 -36.30 -11.66
C ALA A 47 12.90 -35.34 -10.46
N LEU A 48 13.64 -35.62 -9.37
CA LEU A 48 13.66 -34.75 -8.18
C LEU A 48 14.25 -33.36 -8.51
N SER A 49 15.33 -33.31 -9.30
CA SER A 49 15.93 -32.03 -9.74
C SER A 49 14.98 -31.21 -10.58
N LEU A 50 14.24 -31.84 -11.50
CA LEU A 50 13.21 -31.16 -12.29
C LEU A 50 12.07 -30.63 -11.42
N LEU A 51 11.60 -31.43 -10.46
CA LEU A 51 10.54 -31.04 -9.55
C LEU A 51 10.95 -29.84 -8.69
N LEU A 52 12.18 -29.83 -8.18
CA LEU A 52 12.74 -28.72 -7.44
C LEU A 52 12.90 -27.46 -8.31
N LEU A 53 13.34 -27.63 -9.56
CA LEU A 53 13.49 -26.52 -10.50
C LEU A 53 12.15 -25.88 -10.86
N VAL A 54 11.12 -26.70 -11.11
CA VAL A 54 9.75 -26.22 -11.35
C VAL A 54 9.21 -25.53 -10.10
N GLY A 55 9.39 -26.14 -8.93
CA GLY A 55 8.98 -25.54 -7.64
C GLY A 55 9.64 -24.19 -7.40
N ALA A 56 10.94 -24.08 -7.63
CA ALA A 56 11.68 -22.81 -7.52
C ALA A 56 11.17 -21.77 -8.55
N GLY A 57 10.90 -22.18 -9.79
CA GLY A 57 10.37 -21.30 -10.82
C GLY A 57 8.98 -20.76 -10.47
N VAL A 58 8.08 -21.61 -9.96
CA VAL A 58 6.75 -21.20 -9.49
C VAL A 58 6.87 -20.26 -8.29
N PHE A 59 7.76 -20.56 -7.33
CA PHE A 59 8.01 -19.72 -6.16
C PHE A 59 8.53 -18.33 -6.58
N LEU A 60 9.53 -18.27 -7.46
CA LEU A 60 10.06 -16.99 -7.97
C LEU A 60 8.99 -16.19 -8.72
N ARG A 61 8.17 -16.85 -9.53
CA ARG A 61 7.07 -16.19 -10.23
C ARG A 61 6.02 -15.64 -9.25
N THR A 62 5.69 -16.41 -8.22
CA THR A 62 4.76 -15.98 -7.16
C THR A 62 5.32 -14.77 -6.40
N LEU A 63 6.60 -14.82 -6.03
CA LEU A 63 7.28 -13.72 -5.36
C LEU A 63 7.29 -12.45 -6.22
N HIS A 64 7.61 -12.59 -7.50
CA HIS A 64 7.60 -11.48 -8.45
C HIS A 64 6.20 -10.88 -8.66
N ASN A 65 5.17 -11.72 -8.75
CA ASN A 65 3.79 -11.25 -8.85
C ASN A 65 3.33 -10.53 -7.57
N LEU A 66 3.76 -10.98 -6.38
CA LEU A 66 3.47 -10.31 -5.12
C LEU A 66 4.13 -8.92 -5.02
N GLN A 67 5.31 -8.75 -5.59
CA GLN A 67 6.01 -7.45 -5.63
C GLN A 67 5.40 -6.46 -6.64
N ARG A 68 4.63 -6.93 -7.62
CA ARG A 68 3.99 -6.13 -8.68
C ARG A 68 2.51 -5.86 -8.47
N VAL A 69 1.98 -6.05 -7.25
CA VAL A 69 0.59 -5.70 -6.98
C VAL A 69 0.42 -4.20 -7.22
N ASN A 70 -0.40 -3.85 -8.22
CA ASN A 70 -0.77 -2.47 -8.44
C ASN A 70 -1.62 -1.98 -7.25
N LEU A 71 -1.04 -1.10 -6.45
CA LEU A 71 -1.69 -0.52 -5.29
C LEU A 71 -2.63 0.64 -5.65
N GLY A 72 -2.61 1.08 -6.92
CA GLY A 72 -3.36 2.25 -7.39
C GLY A 72 -2.69 3.59 -7.05
N PHE A 73 -1.49 3.56 -6.44
CA PHE A 73 -0.67 4.74 -6.15
C PHE A 73 0.82 4.40 -6.22
N ASN A 74 1.69 5.39 -6.35
CA ASN A 74 3.13 5.18 -6.35
C ASN A 74 3.68 5.25 -4.91
N GLN A 75 4.23 4.13 -4.44
CA GLN A 75 4.82 4.00 -3.10
C GLN A 75 6.31 4.40 -3.02
N GLU A 76 6.97 4.60 -4.16
CA GLU A 76 8.39 4.93 -4.20
C GLU A 76 8.64 6.36 -3.73
N ASN A 77 9.77 6.60 -3.10
CA ASN A 77 10.21 7.93 -2.67
C ASN A 77 9.18 8.71 -1.83
N LEU A 78 8.43 8.01 -0.97
CA LEU A 78 7.48 8.61 -0.02
C LEU A 78 7.97 8.40 1.42
N LEU A 79 8.26 9.50 2.12
CA LEU A 79 8.42 9.53 3.56
C LEU A 79 7.06 9.75 4.22
N LEU A 80 6.73 8.89 5.15
CA LEU A 80 5.50 8.97 5.94
C LEU A 80 5.84 9.40 7.37
N PHE A 81 4.98 10.21 7.98
CA PHE A 81 5.02 10.52 9.40
C PHE A 81 3.64 10.98 9.88
N CYS A 82 3.43 10.93 11.20
CA CYS A 82 2.16 11.32 11.81
C CYS A 82 2.39 12.50 12.76
N LEU A 83 1.42 13.42 12.77
CA LEU A 83 1.33 14.52 13.73
C LEU A 83 -0.05 14.55 14.38
N GLN A 84 -0.07 14.91 15.67
CA GLN A 84 -1.28 15.04 16.49
C GLN A 84 -1.33 16.41 17.18
N PRO A 85 -1.50 17.52 16.44
CA PRO A 85 -1.45 18.87 17.00
C PRO A 85 -2.55 19.16 18.01
N GLU A 86 -3.69 18.47 17.95
CA GLU A 86 -4.76 18.62 18.96
C GLU A 86 -4.28 18.28 20.38
N GLN A 87 -3.37 17.33 20.53
CA GLN A 87 -2.75 17.02 21.84
C GLN A 87 -1.89 18.19 22.36
N GLY A 88 -1.35 19.01 21.45
CA GLY A 88 -0.67 20.28 21.75
C GLY A 88 -1.61 21.47 21.91
N GLY A 89 -2.95 21.24 21.92
CA GLY A 89 -3.94 22.31 22.12
C GLY A 89 -4.27 23.13 20.87
N TYR A 90 -3.88 22.67 19.67
CA TYR A 90 -4.27 23.30 18.42
C TYR A 90 -5.71 22.91 18.07
N LYS A 91 -6.55 23.91 17.81
CA LYS A 91 -7.95 23.74 17.42
C LYS A 91 -8.35 24.80 16.40
N ASP A 92 -9.38 24.50 15.65
CA ASP A 92 -10.03 25.41 14.72
C ASP A 92 -9.03 26.16 13.80
N GLU A 93 -9.11 27.48 13.73
CA GLU A 93 -8.27 28.33 12.89
C GLU A 93 -6.78 28.20 13.21
N ARG A 94 -6.40 28.01 14.48
CA ARG A 94 -4.99 27.80 14.86
C ARG A 94 -4.42 26.52 14.28
N LEU A 95 -5.25 25.48 14.18
CA LEU A 95 -4.87 24.20 13.58
C LEU A 95 -4.66 24.36 12.06
N VAL A 96 -5.56 25.06 11.40
CA VAL A 96 -5.43 25.38 9.95
C VAL A 96 -4.15 26.15 9.68
N GLN A 97 -3.89 27.22 10.45
CA GLN A 97 -2.69 28.06 10.32
C GLN A 97 -1.40 27.26 10.61
N PHE A 98 -1.44 26.35 11.57
CA PHE A 98 -0.31 25.47 11.86
C PHE A 98 0.01 24.59 10.64
N TYR A 99 -1.00 23.92 10.07
CA TYR A 99 -0.80 23.07 8.90
C TYR A 99 -0.36 23.86 7.67
N GLN A 100 -0.88 25.05 7.44
CA GLN A 100 -0.43 25.93 6.36
C GLN A 100 1.07 26.24 6.47
N ARG A 101 1.51 26.74 7.65
CA ARG A 101 2.93 27.03 7.91
C ARG A 101 3.81 25.80 7.76
N LEU A 102 3.33 24.64 8.21
CA LEU A 102 4.06 23.39 8.06
C LEU A 102 4.22 23.01 6.58
N PHE A 103 3.15 23.09 5.78
CA PHE A 103 3.23 22.82 4.35
C PHE A 103 4.14 23.79 3.61
N ASP A 104 4.10 25.08 3.95
CA ASP A 104 5.00 26.08 3.36
C ASP A 104 6.47 25.73 3.59
N ARG A 105 6.79 25.16 4.77
CA ARG A 105 8.14 24.68 5.09
C ARG A 105 8.47 23.37 4.36
N LEU A 106 7.56 22.39 4.36
CA LEU A 106 7.79 21.07 3.77
C LEU A 106 7.91 21.11 2.25
N ASP A 107 7.07 21.91 1.59
CA ASP A 107 7.09 22.04 0.10
C ASP A 107 8.36 22.75 -0.39
N ASN A 108 9.01 23.55 0.46
CA ASN A 108 10.26 24.27 0.16
C ASN A 108 11.52 23.54 0.67
N LEU A 109 11.41 22.31 1.21
CA LEU A 109 12.57 21.57 1.66
C LEU A 109 13.44 21.08 0.48
N PRO A 110 14.77 21.28 0.53
CA PRO A 110 15.67 20.69 -0.45
C PRO A 110 15.52 19.16 -0.45
N GLY A 111 15.27 18.60 -1.62
CA GLY A 111 15.05 17.16 -1.79
C GLY A 111 13.59 16.71 -1.64
N ALA A 112 12.67 17.58 -1.22
CA ALA A 112 11.24 17.36 -1.30
C ALA A 112 10.69 17.77 -2.67
N ARG A 113 9.71 17.05 -3.18
CA ARG A 113 8.95 17.41 -4.39
C ARG A 113 7.58 17.99 -4.06
N ALA A 114 6.89 17.37 -3.13
CA ALA A 114 5.57 17.79 -2.66
C ALA A 114 5.26 17.14 -1.33
N ALA A 115 4.60 17.88 -0.44
CA ALA A 115 4.05 17.38 0.79
C ALA A 115 2.52 17.30 0.69
N THR A 116 1.95 16.24 1.24
CA THR A 116 0.51 16.09 1.40
C THR A 116 0.19 15.42 2.71
N PHE A 117 -1.07 15.33 3.04
CA PHE A 117 -1.53 14.50 4.14
C PHE A 117 -2.88 13.84 3.85
N ALA A 118 -3.19 12.84 4.65
CA ALA A 118 -4.48 12.19 4.72
C ALA A 118 -4.77 11.82 6.17
N ARG A 119 -6.05 11.71 6.53
CA ARG A 119 -6.45 11.28 7.87
C ARG A 119 -6.06 9.83 8.15
N ILE A 120 -6.07 8.98 7.14
CA ILE A 120 -5.68 7.57 7.23
C ILE A 120 -4.58 7.33 6.21
N PRO A 121 -3.44 6.75 6.60
CA PRO A 121 -2.37 6.44 5.67
C PRO A 121 -2.76 5.27 4.76
N LEU A 122 -2.22 5.24 3.55
CA LEU A 122 -2.36 4.10 2.66
C LEU A 122 -1.54 2.91 3.19
N ILE A 123 -2.11 1.69 3.06
CA ILE A 123 -1.52 0.43 3.54
C ILE A 123 -1.23 0.48 5.05
N ALA A 124 -2.30 0.60 5.84
CA ALA A 124 -2.23 0.70 7.29
C ALA A 124 -2.91 -0.50 7.95
N LYS A 125 -2.12 -1.45 8.46
CA LYS A 125 -2.57 -2.74 8.99
C LYS A 125 -3.59 -2.65 10.13
N ASN A 126 -3.48 -1.66 11.00
CA ASN A 126 -4.25 -1.57 12.25
C ASN A 126 -5.15 -0.32 12.33
N ILE A 127 -5.25 0.48 11.29
CA ILE A 127 -6.09 1.67 11.29
C ILE A 127 -7.39 1.34 10.57
N CYS A 128 -8.51 1.42 11.29
CA CYS A 128 -9.82 1.25 10.69
C CYS A 128 -10.14 2.39 9.73
N CYS A 129 -10.62 2.02 8.55
CA CYS A 129 -11.23 2.99 7.65
C CYS A 129 -12.43 3.63 8.35
N TRP A 130 -12.57 4.94 8.22
CA TRP A 130 -13.77 5.62 8.66
C TRP A 130 -14.90 5.24 7.70
N SER A 131 -15.80 4.37 8.18
CA SER A 131 -16.96 3.95 7.39
C SER A 131 -18.11 4.89 7.70
N GLU A 132 -18.62 5.51 6.67
CA GLU A 132 -19.78 6.39 6.73
C GLU A 132 -20.86 5.92 5.74
N VAL A 133 -22.01 6.53 5.79
CA VAL A 133 -23.13 6.24 4.88
C VAL A 133 -23.41 7.48 4.06
N ILE A 134 -23.63 7.30 2.75
CA ILE A 134 -24.11 8.38 1.89
C ILE A 134 -25.56 8.14 1.48
N LEU A 135 -26.27 9.23 1.24
CA LEU A 135 -27.54 9.24 0.54
C LEU A 135 -27.30 9.69 -0.89
N LEU A 136 -27.83 8.93 -1.83
CA LEU A 136 -27.74 9.25 -3.25
C LEU A 136 -28.77 10.33 -3.64
N PRO A 137 -28.63 10.95 -4.82
CA PRO A 137 -29.58 11.98 -5.27
C PRO A 137 -31.03 11.49 -5.24
N GLY A 138 -31.90 12.27 -4.60
CA GLY A 138 -33.34 11.95 -4.47
C GLY A 138 -33.68 11.02 -3.30
N GLU A 139 -32.71 10.48 -2.57
CA GLU A 139 -32.96 9.64 -1.41
C GLU A 139 -33.15 10.46 -0.13
N THR A 140 -33.86 9.85 0.83
CA THR A 140 -34.09 10.41 2.17
C THR A 140 -33.68 9.39 3.23
N GLU A 141 -33.27 9.85 4.41
CA GLU A 141 -32.81 8.98 5.51
C GLU A 141 -33.84 7.90 5.91
N LYS A 142 -35.14 8.18 5.71
CA LYS A 142 -36.20 7.27 6.12
C LYS A 142 -36.44 6.10 5.17
N THR A 143 -36.07 6.23 3.91
CA THR A 143 -36.43 5.30 2.84
C THR A 143 -35.26 4.73 2.08
N ALA A 144 -34.06 5.31 2.22
CA ALA A 144 -32.89 4.91 1.49
C ALA A 144 -32.25 3.62 2.06
N PRO A 145 -31.76 2.73 1.21
CA PRO A 145 -30.85 1.68 1.65
C PRO A 145 -29.54 2.30 2.18
N LEU A 146 -28.85 1.58 3.04
CA LEU A 146 -27.52 2.01 3.50
C LEU A 146 -26.50 1.90 2.37
N HIS A 147 -25.84 3.02 2.05
CA HIS A 147 -24.74 3.06 1.08
C HIS A 147 -23.40 3.28 1.81
N PRO A 148 -22.78 2.21 2.36
CA PRO A 148 -21.55 2.33 3.09
C PRO A 148 -20.39 2.70 2.17
N ILE A 149 -19.63 3.69 2.58
CA ILE A 149 -18.41 4.17 1.94
C ILE A 149 -17.29 4.26 2.97
N ASN A 150 -16.05 4.30 2.50
CA ASN A 150 -14.95 4.81 3.30
C ASN A 150 -14.74 6.28 2.97
N ARG A 151 -14.46 7.10 3.99
CA ARG A 151 -14.19 8.52 3.81
C ARG A 151 -12.74 8.86 4.17
N GLN A 152 -12.18 9.79 3.42
CA GLN A 152 -10.82 10.28 3.61
C GLN A 152 -10.78 11.80 3.47
N THR A 153 -10.16 12.48 4.44
CA THR A 153 -9.89 13.91 4.36
C THR A 153 -8.46 14.11 3.90
N VAL A 154 -8.25 14.91 2.86
CA VAL A 154 -6.96 15.05 2.19
C VAL A 154 -6.63 16.51 1.82
N ARG A 155 -5.33 16.78 1.62
CA ARG A 155 -4.86 18.06 1.04
C ARG A 155 -5.17 18.11 -0.46
N GLU A 156 -5.24 19.31 -1.02
CA GLU A 156 -5.61 19.57 -2.42
C GLU A 156 -4.74 18.81 -3.42
N ASN A 157 -3.45 18.70 -3.16
CA ASN A 157 -2.48 18.02 -4.01
C ASN A 157 -2.33 16.51 -3.71
N TYR A 158 -3.21 15.92 -2.91
CA TYR A 158 -3.08 14.52 -2.47
C TYR A 158 -2.95 13.55 -3.64
N PHE A 159 -3.85 13.64 -4.61
CA PHE A 159 -3.86 12.70 -5.73
C PHE A 159 -2.60 12.81 -6.60
N SER A 160 -2.13 14.03 -6.89
CA SER A 160 -0.89 14.25 -7.64
C SER A 160 0.35 13.82 -6.87
N THR A 161 0.40 14.08 -5.54
CA THR A 161 1.53 13.67 -4.69
C THR A 161 1.60 12.15 -4.55
N MET A 162 0.44 11.47 -4.42
CA MET A 162 0.36 10.01 -4.34
C MET A 162 0.39 9.32 -5.71
N GLU A 163 0.34 10.11 -6.80
CA GLU A 163 0.25 9.63 -8.18
C GLU A 163 -0.96 8.71 -8.39
N ILE A 164 -2.10 9.09 -7.80
CA ILE A 164 -3.40 8.47 -8.06
C ILE A 164 -4.03 9.18 -9.26
N PRO A 165 -4.26 8.50 -10.40
CA PRO A 165 -4.79 9.14 -11.60
C PRO A 165 -6.16 9.75 -11.40
N LEU A 166 -6.33 11.02 -11.81
CA LEU A 166 -7.63 11.64 -11.99
C LEU A 166 -8.21 11.16 -13.32
N LEU A 167 -9.36 10.51 -13.27
CA LEU A 167 -10.01 9.92 -14.45
C LEU A 167 -10.98 10.89 -15.13
N HIS A 168 -11.78 11.60 -14.32
CA HIS A 168 -12.77 12.54 -14.79
C HIS A 168 -12.89 13.75 -13.86
N GLY A 169 -13.29 14.88 -14.38
CA GLY A 169 -13.52 16.10 -13.60
C GLY A 169 -12.23 16.77 -13.12
N ARG A 170 -12.23 17.26 -11.88
CA ARG A 170 -11.10 17.97 -11.26
C ARG A 170 -10.75 17.44 -9.87
N GLY A 171 -9.51 17.67 -9.45
CA GLY A 171 -9.10 17.53 -8.06
C GLY A 171 -9.59 18.69 -7.20
N PHE A 172 -9.18 18.71 -5.93
CA PHE A 172 -9.45 19.83 -5.04
C PHE A 172 -8.59 21.04 -5.36
N MET A 173 -9.11 22.22 -5.02
CA MET A 173 -8.45 23.52 -5.20
C MET A 173 -8.38 24.25 -3.87
N ALA A 174 -7.51 25.24 -3.76
CA ALA A 174 -7.39 26.06 -2.53
C ALA A 174 -8.68 26.82 -2.19
N GLN A 175 -9.51 27.12 -3.19
CA GLN A 175 -10.82 27.76 -3.03
C GLN A 175 -11.92 26.82 -2.53
N ASP A 176 -11.69 25.51 -2.47
CA ASP A 176 -12.62 24.55 -1.86
C ASP A 176 -12.46 24.59 -0.32
N ASP A 177 -12.75 25.74 0.28
CA ASP A 177 -12.61 26.05 1.70
C ASP A 177 -13.93 25.96 2.48
N GLN A 178 -13.95 26.42 3.73
CA GLN A 178 -15.12 26.34 4.63
C GLN A 178 -16.34 27.12 4.14
N ILE A 179 -16.16 28.20 3.38
CA ILE A 179 -17.26 29.05 2.87
C ILE A 179 -17.73 28.61 1.49
N ALA A 180 -16.94 27.83 0.78
CA ALA A 180 -17.32 27.28 -0.52
C ALA A 180 -18.37 26.17 -0.40
N PRO A 181 -19.16 25.93 -1.46
CA PRO A 181 -20.04 24.77 -1.52
C PRO A 181 -19.28 23.47 -1.23
N GLY A 182 -19.90 22.54 -0.53
CA GLY A 182 -19.30 21.25 -0.21
C GLY A 182 -18.95 20.48 -1.48
N VAL A 183 -17.70 20.00 -1.58
CA VAL A 183 -17.23 19.21 -2.73
C VAL A 183 -16.64 17.88 -2.29
N ALA A 184 -16.72 16.89 -3.17
CA ALA A 184 -16.10 15.58 -2.97
C ALA A 184 -15.43 15.07 -4.25
N VAL A 185 -14.40 14.27 -4.10
CA VAL A 185 -13.83 13.43 -5.15
C VAL A 185 -14.12 11.98 -4.75
N VAL A 186 -14.46 11.13 -5.71
CA VAL A 186 -14.78 9.73 -5.47
C VAL A 186 -13.88 8.81 -6.27
N ASN A 187 -13.69 7.57 -5.81
CA ASN A 187 -12.97 6.58 -6.60
C ASN A 187 -13.89 5.85 -7.58
N GLN A 188 -13.29 5.17 -8.55
CA GLN A 188 -14.02 4.41 -9.56
C GLN A 188 -14.88 3.29 -8.96
N ALA A 189 -14.46 2.67 -7.84
CA ALA A 189 -15.25 1.63 -7.16
C ALA A 189 -16.57 2.18 -6.60
N LEU A 190 -16.59 3.42 -6.11
CA LEU A 190 -17.81 4.09 -5.67
C LEU A 190 -18.75 4.34 -6.86
N VAL A 191 -18.21 4.84 -7.98
CA VAL A 191 -19.01 5.09 -9.19
C VAL A 191 -19.63 3.80 -9.69
N ARG A 192 -18.85 2.73 -9.87
CA ARG A 192 -19.37 1.43 -10.32
C ARG A 192 -20.45 0.86 -9.42
N LYS A 193 -20.37 1.10 -8.12
CA LYS A 193 -21.30 0.52 -7.16
C LYS A 193 -22.61 1.29 -7.05
N TYR A 194 -22.55 2.62 -7.09
CA TYR A 194 -23.70 3.46 -6.75
C TYR A 194 -24.21 4.32 -7.90
N PHE A 195 -23.47 4.44 -8.98
CA PHE A 195 -23.84 5.21 -10.18
C PHE A 195 -23.78 4.34 -11.44
N PRO A 196 -24.77 3.45 -11.66
CA PRO A 196 -24.71 2.41 -12.70
C PRO A 196 -24.59 2.95 -14.13
N ASN A 197 -24.88 4.22 -14.37
CA ASN A 197 -24.74 4.87 -15.67
C ASN A 197 -23.46 5.70 -15.78
N ASP A 198 -22.49 5.51 -14.88
CA ASP A 198 -21.23 6.26 -14.77
C ASP A 198 -21.35 7.80 -14.69
N VAL A 199 -22.55 8.31 -14.44
CA VAL A 199 -22.81 9.75 -14.31
C VAL A 199 -22.75 10.15 -12.82
N ALA A 200 -21.55 10.12 -12.25
CA ALA A 200 -21.34 10.57 -10.86
C ALA A 200 -20.95 12.06 -10.79
N LEU A 201 -20.26 12.59 -11.81
CA LEU A 201 -19.84 13.99 -11.85
C LEU A 201 -21.03 14.94 -11.80
N GLY A 202 -20.93 15.98 -10.97
CA GLY A 202 -22.00 16.97 -10.76
C GLY A 202 -23.15 16.48 -9.89
N GLN A 203 -23.19 15.20 -9.52
CA GLN A 203 -24.20 14.68 -8.61
C GLN A 203 -23.93 15.15 -7.17
N ARG A 204 -24.99 15.38 -6.43
CA ARG A 204 -24.93 15.77 -5.02
C ARG A 204 -25.31 14.59 -4.15
N VAL A 205 -24.47 14.27 -3.21
CA VAL A 205 -24.68 13.22 -2.21
C VAL A 205 -24.67 13.83 -0.82
N LYS A 206 -25.37 13.20 0.13
CA LYS A 206 -25.33 13.66 1.53
C LYS A 206 -24.51 12.67 2.36
N ILE A 207 -23.51 13.16 3.05
CA ILE A 207 -22.70 12.39 3.99
C ILE A 207 -23.43 12.39 5.34
N ASP A 208 -23.65 11.20 5.91
CA ASP A 208 -24.39 10.99 7.18
C ASP A 208 -25.74 11.72 7.21
N GLY A 209 -26.41 11.82 6.04
CA GLY A 209 -27.69 12.50 5.92
C GLY A 209 -27.68 14.02 6.15
N LYS A 210 -26.56 14.59 6.55
CA LYS A 210 -26.47 15.99 7.02
C LYS A 210 -25.80 16.91 6.04
N ARG A 211 -24.62 16.51 5.56
CA ARG A 211 -23.77 17.37 4.74
C ARG A 211 -23.90 17.03 3.28
N GLU A 212 -24.37 17.98 2.50
CA GLU A 212 -24.43 17.85 1.05
C GLU A 212 -23.11 18.24 0.41
N VAL A 213 -22.61 17.39 -0.50
CA VAL A 213 -21.38 17.62 -1.27
C VAL A 213 -21.62 17.28 -2.74
N GLU A 214 -21.02 18.06 -3.63
CA GLU A 214 -21.04 17.81 -5.06
C GLU A 214 -19.83 16.99 -5.47
N ILE A 215 -20.01 15.94 -6.27
CA ILE A 215 -18.92 15.14 -6.82
C ILE A 215 -18.27 15.91 -7.96
N VAL A 216 -17.06 16.44 -7.74
CA VAL A 216 -16.33 17.26 -8.70
C VAL A 216 -15.25 16.49 -9.45
N GLY A 217 -14.93 15.28 -9.02
CA GLY A 217 -13.92 14.46 -9.67
C GLY A 217 -14.05 12.97 -9.36
N VAL A 218 -13.52 12.17 -10.28
CA VAL A 218 -13.40 10.72 -10.15
C VAL A 218 -11.94 10.33 -10.32
N VAL A 219 -11.41 9.60 -9.36
CA VAL A 219 -10.01 9.10 -9.35
C VAL A 219 -9.97 7.58 -9.51
N ALA A 220 -8.82 7.07 -9.91
CA ALA A 220 -8.56 5.64 -9.94
C ALA A 220 -8.67 5.02 -8.53
N ASP A 221 -8.90 3.73 -8.48
CA ASP A 221 -8.95 2.99 -7.23
C ASP A 221 -7.56 2.82 -6.63
N ALA A 222 -7.44 3.01 -5.32
CA ALA A 222 -6.24 2.74 -4.54
C ALA A 222 -6.55 1.80 -3.37
N LYS A 223 -5.56 1.00 -2.96
CA LYS A 223 -5.68 0.09 -1.82
C LYS A 223 -5.32 0.79 -0.52
N TYR A 224 -6.11 0.54 0.53
CA TYR A 224 -6.01 1.26 1.80
C TYR A 224 -5.45 0.43 2.95
N LYS A 225 -5.94 -0.81 3.15
CA LYS A 225 -5.57 -1.62 4.31
C LYS A 225 -4.39 -2.54 4.04
N ASN A 226 -4.44 -3.24 2.94
CA ASN A 226 -3.41 -4.20 2.57
C ASN A 226 -3.41 -4.45 1.06
N GLN A 227 -2.36 -5.09 0.59
CA GLN A 227 -2.15 -5.35 -0.83
C GLN A 227 -3.18 -6.31 -1.46
N ARG A 228 -3.91 -7.09 -0.65
CA ARG A 228 -4.86 -8.12 -1.11
C ARG A 228 -6.33 -7.73 -0.94
N GLU A 229 -6.60 -6.54 -0.38
CA GLU A 229 -7.98 -6.13 -0.16
C GLU A 229 -8.74 -5.90 -1.47
N GLU A 230 -10.06 -6.09 -1.41
CA GLU A 230 -10.97 -5.66 -2.47
C GLU A 230 -11.06 -4.13 -2.51
N LEU A 231 -11.19 -3.60 -3.72
CA LEU A 231 -11.36 -2.16 -3.94
C LEU A 231 -12.70 -1.71 -3.37
N LYS A 232 -12.67 -0.77 -2.42
CA LYS A 232 -13.85 -0.29 -1.72
C LYS A 232 -14.28 1.08 -2.20
N PRO A 233 -15.58 1.40 -2.13
CA PRO A 233 -16.07 2.74 -2.38
C PRO A 233 -15.39 3.74 -1.44
N MET A 234 -14.76 4.76 -2.03
CA MET A 234 -14.06 5.83 -1.31
C MET A 234 -14.61 7.18 -1.73
N LEU A 235 -14.83 8.04 -0.75
CA LEU A 235 -15.15 9.44 -0.92
C LEU A 235 -14.08 10.27 -0.22
N TYR A 236 -13.55 11.24 -0.94
CA TYR A 236 -12.53 12.17 -0.44
C TYR A 236 -13.16 13.54 -0.23
N THR A 237 -12.77 14.22 0.85
CA THR A 237 -13.15 15.60 1.13
C THR A 237 -11.92 16.47 1.32
N PRO A 238 -11.96 17.76 0.91
CA PRO A 238 -10.83 18.65 1.11
C PRO A 238 -10.73 19.05 2.59
N TRP A 239 -9.51 19.04 3.11
CA TRP A 239 -9.24 19.31 4.52
C TRP A 239 -9.75 20.67 5.02
N ARG A 240 -9.74 21.70 4.16
CA ARG A 240 -10.23 23.03 4.51
C ARG A 240 -11.73 23.06 4.82
N GLN A 241 -12.48 22.08 4.34
CA GLN A 241 -13.89 21.89 4.67
C GLN A 241 -14.13 20.97 5.86
N GLU A 242 -13.08 20.40 6.48
CA GLU A 242 -13.17 19.36 7.51
C GLU A 242 -12.32 19.70 8.75
N VAL A 243 -12.27 20.95 9.15
CA VAL A 243 -11.33 21.45 10.19
C VAL A 243 -11.45 20.67 11.51
N THR A 244 -12.65 20.23 11.87
CA THR A 244 -12.89 19.43 13.09
C THR A 244 -12.35 18.01 13.03
N MET A 245 -11.85 17.55 11.88
CA MET A 245 -11.33 16.20 11.67
C MET A 245 -9.81 16.13 11.49
N LEU A 246 -9.12 17.24 11.75
CA LEU A 246 -7.68 17.37 11.47
C LEU A 246 -6.78 17.05 12.67
N GLY A 247 -7.30 16.45 13.74
CA GLY A 247 -6.57 16.23 14.99
C GLY A 247 -5.37 15.31 14.89
N GLU A 248 -5.51 14.23 14.12
CA GLU A 248 -4.44 13.31 13.78
C GLU A 248 -4.34 13.19 12.26
N MET A 249 -3.17 13.52 11.72
CA MET A 249 -2.97 13.49 10.27
C MET A 249 -1.67 12.77 9.91
N TYR A 250 -1.75 11.95 8.89
CA TYR A 250 -0.63 11.21 8.32
C TYR A 250 -0.10 11.95 7.10
N PHE A 251 1.11 12.44 7.21
CA PHE A 251 1.81 13.15 6.15
C PHE A 251 2.51 12.18 5.22
N ALA A 252 2.52 12.53 3.94
CA ALA A 252 3.32 11.89 2.91
C ALA A 252 4.14 12.96 2.21
N LEU A 253 5.46 12.86 2.30
CA LEU A 253 6.41 13.73 1.63
C LEU A 253 7.06 12.96 0.48
N ARG A 254 6.78 13.36 -0.75
CA ARG A 254 7.45 12.80 -1.93
C ARG A 254 8.83 13.44 -2.08
N THR A 255 9.85 12.60 -2.21
CA THR A 255 11.26 13.01 -2.22
C THR A 255 11.91 12.76 -3.58
N VAL A 256 13.05 13.41 -3.83
CA VAL A 256 13.87 13.18 -5.03
C VAL A 256 14.73 11.92 -4.87
N GLY A 257 15.15 11.60 -3.63
CA GLY A 257 16.02 10.47 -3.31
C GLY A 257 15.46 9.63 -2.17
N GLU A 258 16.37 8.99 -1.41
CA GLU A 258 16.01 8.12 -0.28
C GLU A 258 15.11 8.86 0.74
N PRO A 259 13.87 8.42 0.96
CA PRO A 259 12.91 9.16 1.78
C PRO A 259 13.39 9.35 3.23
N THR A 260 13.98 8.33 3.82
CA THR A 260 14.40 8.33 5.23
C THR A 260 15.53 9.32 5.52
N ALA A 261 16.26 9.77 4.50
CA ALA A 261 17.28 10.81 4.64
C ALA A 261 16.69 12.17 5.07
N LEU A 262 15.43 12.44 4.73
CA LEU A 262 14.74 13.67 5.13
C LEU A 262 14.10 13.60 6.54
N ALA A 263 14.04 12.44 7.18
CA ALA A 263 13.39 12.27 8.48
C ALA A 263 13.94 13.19 9.58
N PRO A 264 15.27 13.38 9.76
CA PRO A 264 15.80 14.33 10.74
C PRO A 264 15.41 15.78 10.43
N ILE A 265 15.40 16.14 9.14
CA ILE A 265 15.08 17.51 8.69
C ILE A 265 13.60 17.81 8.95
N VAL A 266 12.70 16.88 8.60
CA VAL A 266 11.27 16.99 8.90
C VAL A 266 11.04 17.16 10.41
N SER A 267 11.71 16.34 11.23
CA SER A 267 11.61 16.44 12.69
C SER A 267 12.13 17.79 13.22
N GLN A 268 13.14 18.37 12.59
CA GLN A 268 13.64 19.70 12.93
C GLN A 268 12.62 20.78 12.55
N VAL A 269 12.07 20.73 11.34
CA VAL A 269 11.05 21.70 10.88
C VAL A 269 9.85 21.73 11.80
N VAL A 270 9.35 20.55 12.22
CA VAL A 270 8.23 20.48 13.16
C VAL A 270 8.61 21.08 14.52
N ARG A 271 9.80 20.77 15.06
CA ARG A 271 10.28 21.35 16.34
C ARG A 271 10.47 22.87 16.30
N GLU A 272 10.85 23.43 15.14
CA GLU A 272 10.96 24.88 14.95
C GLU A 272 9.60 25.57 14.96
N LEU A 273 8.53 24.87 14.52
CA LEU A 273 7.15 25.37 14.59
C LEU A 273 6.54 25.17 15.97
N ASP A 274 6.79 24.04 16.60
CA ASP A 274 6.39 23.71 17.95
C ASP A 274 7.31 22.63 18.56
N SER A 275 8.08 23.02 19.58
CA SER A 275 9.03 22.11 20.25
C SER A 275 8.37 20.97 21.03
N ASN A 276 7.08 21.12 21.37
CA ASN A 276 6.32 20.13 22.15
C ASN A 276 5.55 19.13 21.28
N LEU A 277 5.54 19.33 19.95
CA LEU A 277 4.82 18.45 19.04
C LEU A 277 5.74 17.35 18.51
N PRO A 278 5.59 16.08 18.96
CA PRO A 278 6.41 14.99 18.47
C PRO A 278 6.00 14.58 17.05
N VAL A 279 6.99 14.26 16.24
CA VAL A 279 6.79 13.55 14.98
C VAL A 279 6.84 12.06 15.27
N THR A 280 5.78 11.34 14.92
CA THR A 280 5.65 9.90 15.18
C THR A 280 5.53 9.10 13.90
N GLU A 281 5.70 7.79 13.98
CA GLU A 281 5.53 6.84 12.87
C GLU A 281 6.35 7.15 11.59
N ILE A 282 7.56 7.67 11.75
CA ILE A 282 8.42 7.99 10.60
C ILE A 282 8.87 6.69 9.91
N SER A 283 8.52 6.55 8.63
CA SER A 283 8.90 5.38 7.81
C SER A 283 8.81 5.70 6.33
N SER A 284 9.43 4.90 5.46
CA SER A 284 9.11 4.96 4.04
C SER A 284 7.82 4.18 3.74
N GLN A 285 7.08 4.61 2.72
CA GLN A 285 5.87 3.89 2.29
C GLN A 285 6.19 2.46 1.85
N THR A 286 7.34 2.25 1.21
CA THR A 286 7.81 0.93 0.78
C THR A 286 8.02 0.00 1.97
N ALA A 287 8.70 0.47 3.03
CA ALA A 287 8.88 -0.31 4.26
C ALA A 287 7.54 -0.65 4.93
N ARG A 288 6.61 0.31 4.99
CA ARG A 288 5.25 0.09 5.52
C ARG A 288 4.49 -0.96 4.71
N SER A 289 4.57 -0.90 3.39
CA SER A 289 3.91 -1.87 2.50
C SER A 289 4.46 -3.29 2.64
N GLN A 290 5.76 -3.44 2.89
CA GLN A 290 6.40 -4.74 3.11
C GLN A 290 6.06 -5.37 4.45
N ALA A 291 5.74 -4.56 5.47
CA ALA A 291 5.37 -5.02 6.81
C ALA A 291 3.90 -5.47 6.92
N THR A 292 3.10 -5.32 5.86
CA THR A 292 1.66 -5.58 5.80
C THR A 292 1.31 -6.79 4.94
#